data_73db455b0081cb6cd103dac228da9596
#
_entry.id   73db455b0081cb6cd103dac228da9596
#
_cell.length_a   1.000
_cell.length_b   1.000
_cell.length_c   1.000
_cell.angle_alpha   90.00
_cell.angle_beta   90.00
_cell.angle_gamma   90.00
#
_symmetry.space_group_name_H-M   'P 1'
#
loop_
_entity.id
_entity.type
_entity.pdbx_description
1 polymer ?
#
loop_
_entity_poly.entity_id
_entity_poly.type
_entity_poly.pdbx_seq_one_letter_code
_entity_poly.pdbx_strand_id
1 'polypeptide(L)'
;TINLGFAWLDLPDGTRAGIVDVPGHEKFIKNMVAGLPGLNLVLLVVDANEGVMPQTKEHLDILTLLGVHKFIIVVTKADTVDDMLLSLTLQDIRQNLADTAAEGAPVVVTDAVSGRGLTELVDEIQAMAATLPMESAQGMGRLNVDRSFSIKGFGTIVTGTLIDGPMMNGREVWLYPGGRRLRIRNMQVHEQDVLRADPPQRTALNLAGISCGAIHRGDVLCTAPDFTATRMIDVKVTCLADAQPLFLWQRMRLLVGTREVMARIVPLGAEQIAPGTEGFLQLRLEQDEIYVKAGDRFILRTFSPMHTVAGGEILDAHPQKHRRFKDDVVTSLEARDAGLTDDVVAGFLRLRQVPFTQADVIAGATDLPLDKVELALDHLRQNGIVRRTRQGYIHGDVYKTWQAKALQVLLAYHREKPLQPGIPQPAFRSRLHLDENDGTALLRLLTAGGICRLSRQCVAAKQFRITFSPSQRKLQSAIEKKLDHSGYVPVPVRDVRALGREAQAVADALNGKSLVFLSPDFILSKRYMMKAAEAACRYLQSGCPLTLGDFRDVLGVSRQQALLILEYMDRCGITRRVADGRLAGPAARKYEIKGENDHG
;
A
#
# COMPACT_ATOMS: atom_id res chain seq x y z
N THR A 1 -33.55 -19.61 -23.36
CA THR A 1 -32.27 -20.23 -22.92
C THR A 1 -32.10 -20.08 -21.42
N ILE A 2 -31.62 -21.14 -20.75
CA ILE A 2 -31.32 -21.09 -19.29
C ILE A 2 -29.84 -20.75 -19.08
N ASN A 3 -28.99 -21.16 -20.01
CA ASN A 3 -27.55 -21.03 -19.96
C ASN A 3 -27.06 -20.14 -21.10
N LEU A 4 -25.82 -19.65 -20.98
CA LEU A 4 -25.17 -18.93 -22.06
C LEU A 4 -25.06 -19.80 -23.32
N GLY A 5 -25.48 -19.26 -24.47
CA GLY A 5 -25.19 -19.76 -25.80
C GLY A 5 -23.93 -19.14 -26.37
N PHE A 6 -23.25 -19.83 -27.25
CA PHE A 6 -22.02 -19.33 -27.88
C PHE A 6 -22.00 -19.68 -29.36
N ALA A 7 -21.64 -18.69 -30.16
CA ALA A 7 -21.45 -18.81 -31.58
C ALA A 7 -20.31 -17.86 -32.01
N TRP A 8 -20.02 -17.85 -33.30
CA TRP A 8 -19.11 -16.88 -33.90
C TRP A 8 -19.65 -16.38 -35.22
N LEU A 9 -19.20 -15.22 -35.62
CA LEU A 9 -19.49 -14.57 -36.88
C LEU A 9 -18.15 -14.20 -37.52
N ASP A 10 -17.93 -14.69 -38.76
CA ASP A 10 -16.81 -14.25 -39.56
C ASP A 10 -17.22 -12.97 -40.30
N LEU A 11 -16.54 -11.87 -40.02
CA LEU A 11 -16.78 -10.57 -40.64
C LEU A 11 -16.11 -10.49 -42.02
N PRO A 12 -16.58 -9.61 -42.90
CA PRO A 12 -16.04 -9.47 -44.26
C PRO A 12 -14.55 -9.11 -44.33
N ASP A 13 -14.01 -8.46 -43.31
CA ASP A 13 -12.59 -8.11 -43.17
C ASP A 13 -11.70 -9.28 -42.73
N GLY A 14 -12.28 -10.46 -42.47
CA GLY A 14 -11.60 -11.64 -41.95
C GLY A 14 -11.49 -11.68 -40.41
N THR A 15 -12.00 -10.69 -39.72
CA THR A 15 -12.10 -10.71 -38.25
C THR A 15 -13.18 -11.69 -37.79
N ARG A 16 -12.90 -12.48 -36.78
CA ARG A 16 -13.88 -13.38 -36.13
C ARG A 16 -14.41 -12.77 -34.86
N ALA A 17 -15.69 -12.46 -34.81
CA ALA A 17 -16.40 -11.97 -33.64
C ALA A 17 -17.05 -13.14 -32.86
N GLY A 18 -16.78 -13.24 -31.59
CA GLY A 18 -17.47 -14.18 -30.70
C GLY A 18 -18.85 -13.64 -30.32
N ILE A 19 -19.88 -14.45 -30.47
CA ILE A 19 -21.25 -14.13 -30.05
C ILE A 19 -21.56 -14.85 -28.75
N VAL A 20 -22.04 -14.12 -27.76
CA VAL A 20 -22.54 -14.65 -26.49
C VAL A 20 -24.04 -14.40 -26.42
N ASP A 21 -24.86 -15.46 -26.57
CA ASP A 21 -26.30 -15.40 -26.36
C ASP A 21 -26.62 -15.52 -24.88
N VAL A 22 -27.23 -14.50 -24.31
CA VAL A 22 -27.53 -14.39 -22.89
C VAL A 22 -29.01 -14.70 -22.61
N PRO A 23 -29.33 -15.41 -21.50
CA PRO A 23 -30.72 -15.68 -21.15
C PRO A 23 -31.45 -14.41 -20.76
N GLY A 24 -32.65 -14.18 -21.33
CA GLY A 24 -33.45 -12.97 -21.13
C GLY A 24 -34.25 -12.94 -19.84
N HIS A 25 -34.49 -14.06 -19.14
CA HIS A 25 -35.39 -14.12 -17.99
C HIS A 25 -34.68 -13.72 -16.70
N GLU A 26 -35.34 -12.88 -15.85
CA GLU A 26 -34.82 -12.31 -14.59
C GLU A 26 -34.16 -13.33 -13.63
N LYS A 27 -34.65 -14.59 -13.60
CA LYS A 27 -34.07 -15.69 -12.80
C LYS A 27 -32.65 -16.08 -13.22
N PHE A 28 -32.26 -15.74 -14.45
CA PHE A 28 -30.98 -16.13 -15.04
C PHE A 28 -29.99 -14.97 -15.20
N ILE A 29 -30.29 -13.80 -14.63
CA ILE A 29 -29.41 -12.63 -14.68
C ILE A 29 -27.97 -12.94 -14.20
N LYS A 30 -27.81 -13.81 -13.18
CA LYS A 30 -26.48 -14.27 -12.76
C LYS A 30 -25.71 -14.99 -13.88
N ASN A 31 -26.43 -15.68 -14.79
CA ASN A 31 -25.78 -16.32 -15.95
C ASN A 31 -25.45 -15.29 -17.02
N MET A 32 -26.31 -14.30 -17.22
CA MET A 32 -26.05 -13.15 -18.06
C MET A 32 -24.78 -12.43 -17.59
N VAL A 33 -24.74 -11.95 -16.34
CA VAL A 33 -23.59 -11.21 -15.78
C VAL A 33 -22.28 -11.99 -15.89
N ALA A 34 -22.31 -13.32 -15.77
CA ALA A 34 -21.13 -14.16 -15.93
C ALA A 34 -20.55 -14.20 -17.35
N GLY A 35 -21.37 -13.93 -18.36
CA GLY A 35 -20.96 -13.89 -19.77
C GLY A 35 -20.47 -12.51 -20.23
N LEU A 36 -20.70 -11.46 -19.44
CA LEU A 36 -20.47 -10.08 -19.84
C LEU A 36 -19.01 -9.56 -19.72
N PRO A 37 -18.13 -10.08 -18.83
CA PRO A 37 -16.74 -9.60 -18.83
C PRO A 37 -16.11 -9.69 -20.21
N GLY A 38 -15.56 -8.57 -20.69
CA GLY A 38 -14.92 -8.50 -22.01
C GLY A 38 -15.85 -8.33 -23.20
N LEU A 39 -17.15 -8.04 -22.99
CA LEU A 39 -18.03 -7.63 -24.08
C LEU A 39 -17.69 -6.21 -24.56
N ASN A 40 -17.49 -6.10 -25.87
CA ASN A 40 -17.14 -4.82 -26.49
C ASN A 40 -18.36 -4.16 -27.16
N LEU A 41 -19.33 -4.97 -27.62
CA LEU A 41 -20.50 -4.54 -28.38
C LEU A 41 -21.72 -5.38 -27.97
N VAL A 42 -22.88 -4.76 -27.88
CA VAL A 42 -24.15 -5.41 -27.56
C VAL A 42 -25.13 -5.25 -28.71
N LEU A 43 -25.72 -6.37 -29.13
CA LEU A 43 -26.90 -6.39 -29.98
C LEU A 43 -28.13 -6.42 -29.05
N LEU A 44 -28.85 -5.28 -28.96
CA LEU A 44 -30.10 -5.20 -28.20
C LEU A 44 -31.24 -5.65 -29.10
N VAL A 45 -31.69 -6.88 -28.94
CA VAL A 45 -32.70 -7.50 -29.79
C VAL A 45 -34.11 -7.17 -29.30
N VAL A 46 -34.92 -6.57 -30.15
CA VAL A 46 -36.31 -6.19 -29.89
C VAL A 46 -37.21 -6.83 -30.93
N ASP A 47 -38.28 -7.49 -30.49
CA ASP A 47 -39.31 -8.04 -31.38
C ASP A 47 -40.19 -6.92 -31.92
N ALA A 48 -40.42 -6.88 -33.24
CA ALA A 48 -41.23 -5.85 -33.90
C ALA A 48 -42.69 -5.82 -33.42
N ASN A 49 -43.22 -6.96 -32.91
CA ASN A 49 -44.58 -7.03 -32.39
C ASN A 49 -44.67 -6.58 -30.90
N GLU A 50 -43.62 -6.87 -30.10
CA GLU A 50 -43.67 -6.72 -28.66
C GLU A 50 -43.08 -5.37 -28.19
N GLY A 51 -42.20 -4.76 -29.00
CA GLY A 51 -41.51 -3.52 -28.59
C GLY A 51 -40.55 -3.71 -27.43
N VAL A 52 -40.28 -2.63 -26.73
CA VAL A 52 -39.36 -2.64 -25.57
C VAL A 52 -40.07 -3.21 -24.33
N MET A 53 -39.66 -4.38 -23.92
CA MET A 53 -40.20 -5.09 -22.76
C MET A 53 -39.50 -4.65 -21.47
N PRO A 54 -40.14 -4.80 -20.27
CA PRO A 54 -39.51 -4.49 -18.99
C PRO A 54 -38.16 -5.22 -18.77
N GLN A 55 -38.02 -6.44 -19.28
CA GLN A 55 -36.78 -7.20 -19.22
C GLN A 55 -35.67 -6.56 -20.08
N THR A 56 -36.01 -5.97 -21.22
CA THR A 56 -35.08 -5.25 -22.08
C THR A 56 -34.46 -4.06 -21.32
N LYS A 57 -35.28 -3.34 -20.54
CA LYS A 57 -34.82 -2.22 -19.71
C LYS A 57 -33.90 -2.70 -18.58
N GLU A 58 -34.27 -3.75 -17.82
CA GLU A 58 -33.40 -4.33 -16.77
C GLU A 58 -32.05 -4.80 -17.34
N HIS A 59 -32.04 -5.38 -18.54
CA HIS A 59 -30.79 -5.80 -19.22
C HIS A 59 -29.93 -4.59 -19.60
N LEU A 60 -30.55 -3.54 -20.12
CA LEU A 60 -29.86 -2.32 -20.50
C LEU A 60 -29.24 -1.65 -19.26
N ASP A 61 -29.97 -1.58 -18.15
CA ASP A 61 -29.47 -1.06 -16.87
C ASP A 61 -28.24 -1.85 -16.40
N ILE A 62 -28.30 -3.18 -16.41
CA ILE A 62 -27.18 -4.03 -16.04
C ILE A 62 -25.96 -3.80 -16.95
N LEU A 63 -26.16 -3.73 -18.27
CA LEU A 63 -25.10 -3.49 -19.25
C LEU A 63 -24.45 -2.12 -19.03
N THR A 64 -25.25 -1.10 -18.76
CA THR A 64 -24.78 0.25 -18.45
C THR A 64 -23.94 0.26 -17.16
N LEU A 65 -24.42 -0.38 -16.10
CA LEU A 65 -23.69 -0.52 -14.83
C LEU A 65 -22.37 -1.28 -14.97
N LEU A 66 -22.29 -2.21 -15.93
CA LEU A 66 -21.08 -2.93 -16.27
C LEU A 66 -20.15 -2.18 -17.25
N GLY A 67 -20.52 -0.96 -17.63
CA GLY A 67 -19.68 -0.07 -18.45
C GLY A 67 -19.74 -0.37 -19.95
N VAL A 68 -20.77 -1.05 -20.44
CA VAL A 68 -20.98 -1.24 -21.87
C VAL A 68 -21.65 0.02 -22.45
N HIS A 69 -21.02 0.57 -23.50
CA HIS A 69 -21.46 1.83 -24.13
C HIS A 69 -21.65 1.71 -25.65
N LYS A 70 -21.46 0.53 -26.22
CA LYS A 70 -21.61 0.29 -27.65
C LYS A 70 -22.79 -0.64 -27.88
N PHE A 71 -23.81 -0.14 -28.55
CA PHE A 71 -25.06 -0.84 -28.80
C PHE A 71 -25.43 -0.75 -30.28
N ILE A 72 -25.99 -1.85 -30.83
CA ILE A 72 -26.78 -1.86 -32.07
C ILE A 72 -28.15 -2.40 -31.70
N ILE A 73 -29.21 -1.69 -32.06
CA ILE A 73 -30.59 -2.11 -31.83
C ILE A 73 -31.02 -2.93 -33.00
N VAL A 74 -31.37 -4.19 -32.76
CA VAL A 74 -31.80 -5.12 -33.81
C VAL A 74 -33.28 -5.40 -33.67
N VAL A 75 -34.10 -4.83 -34.57
CA VAL A 75 -35.54 -5.08 -34.61
C VAL A 75 -35.78 -6.31 -35.42
N THR A 76 -36.28 -7.40 -34.82
CA THR A 76 -36.46 -8.70 -35.44
C THR A 76 -37.92 -8.95 -35.79
N LYS A 77 -38.15 -9.99 -36.60
CA LYS A 77 -39.49 -10.41 -37.06
C LYS A 77 -40.27 -9.33 -37.80
N ALA A 78 -39.56 -8.51 -38.56
CA ALA A 78 -40.17 -7.42 -39.32
C ALA A 78 -41.17 -7.87 -40.40
N ASP A 79 -41.13 -9.15 -40.79
CA ASP A 79 -42.08 -9.78 -41.69
C ASP A 79 -43.47 -10.02 -41.08
N THR A 80 -43.58 -9.98 -39.77
CA THR A 80 -44.82 -10.28 -39.02
C THR A 80 -45.65 -9.04 -38.72
N VAL A 81 -45.18 -7.84 -39.06
CA VAL A 81 -45.84 -6.57 -38.82
C VAL A 81 -45.99 -5.76 -40.12
N ASP A 82 -47.00 -4.90 -40.17
CA ASP A 82 -47.14 -3.93 -41.25
C ASP A 82 -46.24 -2.70 -41.04
N ASP A 83 -46.09 -1.86 -42.06
CA ASP A 83 -45.21 -0.68 -42.02
C ASP A 83 -45.68 0.36 -40.95
N MET A 84 -46.98 0.41 -40.67
CA MET A 84 -47.51 1.33 -39.65
C MET A 84 -47.11 0.88 -38.26
N LEU A 85 -47.28 -0.40 -37.93
CA LEU A 85 -46.88 -0.95 -36.64
C LEU A 85 -45.34 -0.94 -36.48
N LEU A 86 -44.59 -1.23 -37.52
CA LEU A 86 -43.14 -1.11 -37.51
C LEU A 86 -42.67 0.32 -37.17
N SER A 87 -43.31 1.32 -37.81
CA SER A 87 -43.02 2.74 -37.53
C SER A 87 -43.31 3.13 -36.06
N LEU A 88 -44.42 2.62 -35.51
CA LEU A 88 -44.77 2.84 -34.09
C LEU A 88 -43.77 2.18 -33.13
N THR A 89 -43.35 0.92 -33.45
CA THR A 89 -42.34 0.20 -32.65
C THR A 89 -41.00 0.94 -32.69
N LEU A 90 -40.57 1.46 -33.84
CA LEU A 90 -39.34 2.25 -33.94
C LEU A 90 -39.41 3.56 -33.13
N GLN A 91 -40.58 4.18 -33.08
CA GLN A 91 -40.79 5.35 -32.25
C GLN A 91 -40.77 5.01 -30.75
N ASP A 92 -41.42 3.92 -30.35
CA ASP A 92 -41.42 3.38 -28.97
C ASP A 92 -40.00 3.05 -28.51
N ILE A 93 -39.22 2.38 -29.33
CA ILE A 93 -37.80 2.07 -29.07
C ILE A 93 -37.02 3.35 -28.79
N ARG A 94 -37.09 4.36 -29.66
CA ARG A 94 -36.40 5.63 -29.50
C ARG A 94 -36.79 6.33 -28.19
N GLN A 95 -38.09 6.31 -27.87
CA GLN A 95 -38.62 6.95 -26.65
C GLN A 95 -38.17 6.22 -25.38
N ASN A 96 -38.16 4.88 -25.36
CA ASN A 96 -37.76 4.08 -24.20
C ASN A 96 -36.25 4.04 -23.99
N LEU A 97 -35.46 4.30 -25.02
CA LEU A 97 -33.99 4.33 -24.96
C LEU A 97 -33.41 5.74 -24.81
N ALA A 98 -34.26 6.78 -24.81
CA ALA A 98 -33.87 8.14 -24.47
C ALA A 98 -33.28 8.16 -23.02
N ASP A 99 -32.25 8.98 -22.80
CA ASP A 99 -31.54 9.11 -21.50
C ASP A 99 -30.87 7.80 -21.02
N THR A 100 -30.68 6.81 -21.91
CA THR A 100 -29.97 5.55 -21.60
C THR A 100 -28.63 5.44 -22.34
N ALA A 101 -27.81 4.47 -21.96
CA ALA A 101 -26.54 4.21 -22.65
C ALA A 101 -26.70 3.77 -24.12
N ALA A 102 -27.89 3.37 -24.52
CA ALA A 102 -28.23 3.01 -25.90
C ALA A 102 -28.88 4.15 -26.70
N GLU A 103 -28.96 5.35 -26.14
CA GLU A 103 -29.45 6.53 -26.86
C GLU A 103 -28.58 6.82 -28.08
N GLY A 104 -29.22 7.04 -29.23
CA GLY A 104 -28.53 7.30 -30.50
C GLY A 104 -27.84 6.08 -31.12
N ALA A 105 -28.00 4.88 -30.59
CA ALA A 105 -27.49 3.65 -31.18
C ALA A 105 -28.14 3.39 -32.53
N PRO A 106 -27.38 2.85 -33.52
CA PRO A 106 -27.94 2.47 -34.81
C PRO A 106 -29.02 1.41 -34.66
N VAL A 107 -30.07 1.54 -35.47
CA VAL A 107 -31.23 0.62 -35.49
C VAL A 107 -31.26 -0.10 -36.82
N VAL A 108 -31.16 -1.43 -36.77
CA VAL A 108 -31.24 -2.28 -37.95
C VAL A 108 -32.50 -3.13 -37.87
N VAL A 109 -33.33 -3.06 -38.93
CA VAL A 109 -34.57 -3.82 -39.04
C VAL A 109 -34.30 -5.10 -39.78
N THR A 110 -34.54 -6.23 -39.13
CA THR A 110 -34.17 -7.55 -39.67
C THR A 110 -35.35 -8.52 -39.73
N ASP A 111 -35.25 -9.43 -40.64
CA ASP A 111 -36.08 -10.61 -40.74
C ASP A 111 -35.23 -11.83 -41.12
N ALA A 112 -35.21 -12.82 -40.28
CA ALA A 112 -34.41 -14.04 -40.46
C ALA A 112 -35.02 -14.97 -41.55
N VAL A 113 -36.31 -14.85 -41.84
CA VAL A 113 -37.00 -15.73 -42.81
C VAL A 113 -36.68 -15.27 -44.22
N SER A 114 -36.80 -13.98 -44.52
CA SER A 114 -36.49 -13.40 -45.80
C SER A 114 -35.04 -13.02 -46.01
N GLY A 115 -34.28 -12.90 -44.93
CA GLY A 115 -32.89 -12.40 -44.93
C GLY A 115 -32.80 -10.87 -44.99
N ARG A 116 -33.91 -10.15 -44.86
CA ARG A 116 -33.95 -8.67 -44.83
C ARG A 116 -33.06 -8.14 -43.72
N GLY A 117 -32.22 -7.15 -44.02
CA GLY A 117 -31.39 -6.42 -43.07
C GLY A 117 -30.19 -7.19 -42.51
N LEU A 118 -30.00 -8.47 -42.84
CA LEU A 118 -28.87 -9.25 -42.27
C LEU A 118 -27.51 -8.74 -42.77
N THR A 119 -27.41 -8.35 -44.04
CA THR A 119 -26.17 -7.77 -44.60
C THR A 119 -25.85 -6.43 -43.92
N GLU A 120 -26.86 -5.55 -43.78
CA GLU A 120 -26.75 -4.27 -43.08
C GLU A 120 -26.31 -4.46 -41.64
N LEU A 121 -26.84 -5.46 -40.92
CA LEU A 121 -26.42 -5.80 -39.57
C LEU A 121 -24.95 -6.21 -39.47
N VAL A 122 -24.47 -7.03 -40.42
CA VAL A 122 -23.06 -7.45 -40.48
C VAL A 122 -22.15 -6.25 -40.75
N ASP A 123 -22.54 -5.38 -41.71
CA ASP A 123 -21.78 -4.17 -42.03
C ASP A 123 -21.71 -3.20 -40.80
N GLU A 124 -22.83 -3.04 -40.09
CA GLU A 124 -22.86 -2.22 -38.88
C GLU A 124 -22.02 -2.79 -37.73
N ILE A 125 -22.05 -4.12 -37.54
CA ILE A 125 -21.18 -4.82 -36.57
C ILE A 125 -19.71 -4.57 -36.93
N GLN A 126 -19.33 -4.71 -38.19
CA GLN A 126 -17.95 -4.48 -38.64
C GLN A 126 -17.52 -3.02 -38.43
N ALA A 127 -18.38 -2.06 -38.83
CA ALA A 127 -18.11 -0.64 -38.65
C ALA A 127 -17.91 -0.30 -37.17
N MET A 128 -18.77 -0.81 -36.28
CA MET A 128 -18.68 -0.61 -34.84
C MET A 128 -17.45 -1.28 -34.25
N ALA A 129 -17.13 -2.52 -34.66
CA ALA A 129 -15.94 -3.26 -34.20
C ALA A 129 -14.64 -2.51 -34.53
N ALA A 130 -14.56 -1.88 -35.71
CA ALA A 130 -13.40 -1.07 -36.09
C ALA A 130 -13.15 0.15 -35.17
N THR A 131 -14.17 0.61 -34.44
CA THR A 131 -14.05 1.73 -33.47
C THR A 131 -13.66 1.30 -32.09
N LEU A 132 -13.59 0.01 -31.78
CA LEU A 132 -13.25 -0.51 -30.47
C LEU A 132 -11.76 -0.32 -30.20
N PRO A 133 -11.38 0.11 -29.00
CA PRO A 133 -9.97 0.18 -28.63
C PRO A 133 -9.37 -1.24 -28.61
N MET A 134 -8.20 -1.40 -29.21
CA MET A 134 -7.42 -2.61 -28.99
C MET A 134 -6.88 -2.58 -27.56
N GLU A 135 -7.47 -3.38 -26.70
CA GLU A 135 -6.93 -3.54 -25.33
C GLU A 135 -5.55 -4.18 -25.42
N SER A 136 -4.56 -3.55 -24.76
CA SER A 136 -3.24 -4.14 -24.67
C SER A 136 -3.31 -5.34 -23.71
N ALA A 137 -3.11 -6.54 -24.23
CA ALA A 137 -3.04 -7.78 -23.47
C ALA A 137 -1.78 -7.81 -22.58
N GLN A 138 -1.72 -6.96 -21.57
CA GLN A 138 -0.58 -6.84 -20.66
C GLN A 138 -0.97 -7.23 -19.23
N GLY A 139 -0.09 -7.96 -18.55
CA GLY A 139 -0.28 -8.33 -17.17
C GLY A 139 -0.67 -9.78 -16.93
N MET A 140 -1.25 -10.04 -15.77
CA MET A 140 -1.67 -11.37 -15.32
C MET A 140 -2.97 -11.78 -16.02
N GLY A 141 -2.92 -12.85 -16.83
CA GLY A 141 -4.13 -13.42 -17.43
C GLY A 141 -5.02 -14.03 -16.33
N ARG A 142 -6.32 -13.68 -16.36
CA ARG A 142 -7.35 -14.23 -15.46
C ARG A 142 -8.49 -14.83 -16.28
N LEU A 143 -8.93 -16.02 -15.87
CA LEU A 143 -10.12 -16.66 -16.43
C LEU A 143 -11.11 -16.95 -15.32
N ASN A 144 -12.25 -16.26 -15.35
CA ASN A 144 -13.36 -16.50 -14.43
C ASN A 144 -14.13 -17.75 -14.89
N VAL A 145 -14.08 -18.83 -14.11
CA VAL A 145 -14.69 -20.11 -14.47
C VAL A 145 -16.21 -20.02 -14.42
N ASP A 146 -16.86 -20.30 -15.54
CA ASP A 146 -18.33 -20.40 -15.61
C ASP A 146 -18.84 -21.83 -15.68
N ARG A 147 -18.06 -22.76 -16.24
CA ARG A 147 -18.40 -24.20 -16.30
C ARG A 147 -17.15 -25.05 -16.13
N SER A 148 -17.37 -26.22 -15.51
CA SER A 148 -16.38 -27.30 -15.41
C SER A 148 -17.05 -28.62 -15.78
N PHE A 149 -16.44 -29.40 -16.65
CA PHE A 149 -16.94 -30.70 -17.07
C PHE A 149 -15.81 -31.65 -17.47
N SER A 150 -16.12 -32.92 -17.59
CA SER A 150 -15.15 -33.94 -17.98
C SER A 150 -15.51 -34.56 -19.32
N ILE A 151 -14.54 -34.67 -20.18
CA ILE A 151 -14.68 -35.41 -21.46
C ILE A 151 -13.84 -36.69 -21.37
N LYS A 152 -14.48 -37.83 -21.70
CA LYS A 152 -13.81 -39.14 -21.67
C LYS A 152 -12.59 -39.12 -22.59
N GLY A 153 -11.42 -39.46 -22.09
CA GLY A 153 -10.15 -39.44 -22.82
C GLY A 153 -9.38 -38.12 -22.78
N PHE A 154 -10.06 -37.00 -22.52
CA PHE A 154 -9.41 -35.66 -22.47
C PHE A 154 -9.21 -35.14 -21.04
N GLY A 155 -10.04 -35.57 -20.09
CA GLY A 155 -9.96 -35.14 -18.70
C GLY A 155 -10.83 -33.93 -18.38
N THR A 156 -10.38 -33.08 -17.46
CA THR A 156 -11.14 -31.92 -16.97
C THR A 156 -10.97 -30.72 -17.89
N ILE A 157 -12.09 -30.19 -18.33
CA ILE A 157 -12.18 -28.98 -19.14
C ILE A 157 -12.92 -27.92 -18.30
N VAL A 158 -12.41 -26.71 -18.31
CA VAL A 158 -13.06 -25.52 -17.78
C VAL A 158 -13.26 -24.50 -18.87
N THR A 159 -14.36 -23.78 -18.81
CA THR A 159 -14.63 -22.65 -19.72
C THR A 159 -14.85 -21.39 -18.92
N GLY A 160 -14.52 -20.26 -19.53
CA GLY A 160 -14.70 -18.93 -18.96
C GLY A 160 -14.26 -17.84 -19.92
N THR A 161 -14.43 -16.60 -19.53
CA THR A 161 -13.89 -15.46 -20.25
C THR A 161 -12.51 -15.12 -19.72
N LEU A 162 -11.51 -15.12 -20.60
CA LEU A 162 -10.16 -14.65 -20.33
C LEU A 162 -10.16 -13.13 -20.33
N ILE A 163 -9.64 -12.53 -19.27
CA ILE A 163 -9.52 -11.08 -19.07
C ILE A 163 -8.09 -10.73 -18.65
N ASP A 164 -7.73 -9.46 -18.76
CA ASP A 164 -6.45 -8.81 -18.43
C ASP A 164 -5.28 -9.22 -19.35
N GLY A 165 -4.64 -10.36 -19.10
CA GLY A 165 -3.46 -10.79 -19.83
C GLY A 165 -3.64 -12.11 -20.59
N PRO A 166 -2.69 -12.47 -21.47
CA PRO A 166 -2.78 -13.68 -22.26
C PRO A 166 -2.52 -14.95 -21.46
N MET A 167 -3.08 -16.07 -21.95
CA MET A 167 -2.73 -17.43 -21.52
C MET A 167 -2.04 -18.20 -22.62
N MET A 168 -1.15 -19.11 -22.26
CA MET A 168 -0.34 -19.90 -23.19
C MET A 168 -0.54 -21.39 -22.97
N ASN A 169 -0.71 -22.14 -24.06
CA ASN A 169 -0.77 -23.60 -23.98
C ASN A 169 0.52 -24.19 -23.40
N GLY A 170 0.39 -25.25 -22.62
CA GLY A 170 1.52 -25.92 -21.97
C GLY A 170 2.09 -25.21 -20.74
N ARG A 171 1.65 -23.98 -20.43
CA ARG A 171 2.09 -23.22 -19.27
C ARG A 171 1.28 -23.57 -18.03
N GLU A 172 1.75 -23.06 -16.90
CA GLU A 172 1.14 -23.25 -15.59
C GLU A 172 0.16 -22.13 -15.29
N VAL A 173 -0.89 -22.49 -14.56
CA VAL A 173 -1.89 -21.58 -14.02
C VAL A 173 -2.21 -21.97 -12.59
N TRP A 174 -2.68 -21.04 -11.82
CA TRP A 174 -3.08 -21.21 -10.41
C TRP A 174 -4.59 -21.09 -10.28
N LEU A 175 -5.21 -22.11 -9.66
CA LEU A 175 -6.64 -22.13 -9.38
C LEU A 175 -6.93 -21.53 -8.01
N TYR A 176 -7.80 -20.56 -7.95
CA TYR A 176 -8.29 -19.94 -6.73
C TYR A 176 -9.80 -20.17 -6.57
N PRO A 177 -10.23 -20.45 -5.31
CA PRO A 177 -9.49 -20.48 -4.05
C PRO A 177 -8.49 -21.65 -3.96
N GLY A 178 -7.49 -21.49 -3.08
CA GLY A 178 -6.55 -22.54 -2.73
C GLY A 178 -5.16 -22.43 -3.37
N GLY A 179 -4.96 -21.59 -4.39
CA GLY A 179 -3.64 -21.38 -5.01
C GLY A 179 -3.05 -22.65 -5.64
N ARG A 180 -3.90 -23.58 -6.09
CA ARG A 180 -3.45 -24.85 -6.64
C ARG A 180 -2.82 -24.67 -8.01
N ARG A 181 -1.55 -25.02 -8.15
CA ARG A 181 -0.80 -25.00 -9.40
C ARG A 181 -1.26 -26.12 -10.33
N LEU A 182 -1.64 -25.78 -11.54
CA LEU A 182 -2.13 -26.67 -12.59
C LEU A 182 -1.40 -26.40 -13.90
N ARG A 183 -1.44 -27.36 -14.84
CA ARG A 183 -0.85 -27.19 -16.17
C ARG A 183 -1.95 -27.24 -17.23
N ILE A 184 -1.93 -26.32 -18.17
CA ILE A 184 -2.78 -26.32 -19.35
C ILE A 184 -2.24 -27.40 -20.30
N ARG A 185 -3.07 -28.40 -20.65
CA ARG A 185 -2.75 -29.44 -21.63
C ARG A 185 -3.12 -29.05 -23.05
N ASN A 186 -4.25 -28.39 -23.16
CA ASN A 186 -4.76 -27.85 -24.41
C ASN A 186 -5.64 -26.64 -24.15
N MET A 187 -5.78 -25.78 -25.14
CA MET A 187 -6.55 -24.55 -25.06
C MET A 187 -7.29 -24.33 -26.38
N GLN A 188 -8.57 -23.95 -26.29
CA GLN A 188 -9.41 -23.67 -27.43
C GLN A 188 -10.08 -22.30 -27.31
N VAL A 189 -10.12 -21.60 -28.43
CA VAL A 189 -10.88 -20.38 -28.66
C VAL A 189 -11.73 -20.60 -29.92
N HIS A 190 -13.04 -20.31 -29.83
CA HIS A 190 -13.99 -20.58 -30.94
C HIS A 190 -13.88 -22.01 -31.49
N GLU A 191 -13.81 -23.02 -30.62
CA GLU A 191 -13.68 -24.45 -30.94
C GLU A 191 -12.41 -24.83 -31.72
N GLN A 192 -11.44 -23.93 -31.84
CA GLN A 192 -10.15 -24.18 -32.47
C GLN A 192 -9.04 -24.24 -31.45
N ASP A 193 -8.13 -25.22 -31.61
CA ASP A 193 -6.93 -25.33 -30.78
C ASP A 193 -5.99 -24.15 -31.02
N VAL A 194 -5.58 -23.48 -29.97
CA VAL A 194 -4.68 -22.32 -30.02
C VAL A 194 -3.48 -22.50 -29.11
N LEU A 195 -2.34 -21.93 -29.49
CA LEU A 195 -1.15 -21.89 -28.64
C LEU A 195 -1.18 -20.70 -27.64
N ARG A 196 -1.92 -19.66 -28.01
CA ARG A 196 -2.09 -18.45 -27.23
C ARG A 196 -3.54 -17.98 -27.33
N ALA A 197 -4.12 -17.61 -26.18
CA ALA A 197 -5.37 -16.88 -26.10
C ALA A 197 -5.09 -15.48 -25.56
N ASP A 198 -5.65 -14.47 -26.22
CA ASP A 198 -5.55 -13.07 -25.82
C ASP A 198 -6.90 -12.61 -25.23
N PRO A 199 -6.90 -11.73 -24.21
CA PRO A 199 -8.14 -11.14 -23.71
C PRO A 199 -8.65 -10.03 -24.67
N PRO A 200 -9.96 -9.73 -24.67
CA PRO A 200 -11.00 -10.49 -24.00
C PRO A 200 -11.51 -11.62 -24.90
N GLN A 201 -11.34 -12.86 -24.49
CA GLN A 201 -11.79 -14.01 -25.29
C GLN A 201 -12.40 -15.10 -24.43
N ARG A 202 -13.48 -15.72 -24.95
CA ARG A 202 -13.97 -16.95 -24.36
C ARG A 202 -13.04 -18.10 -24.66
N THR A 203 -12.55 -18.73 -23.58
CA THR A 203 -11.50 -19.74 -23.67
C THR A 203 -11.90 -21.02 -22.95
N ALA A 204 -11.64 -22.18 -23.57
CA ALA A 204 -11.74 -23.49 -22.95
C ALA A 204 -10.32 -24.00 -22.62
N LEU A 205 -10.09 -24.42 -21.38
CA LEU A 205 -8.81 -24.94 -20.91
C LEU A 205 -8.94 -26.40 -20.50
N ASN A 206 -8.14 -27.28 -21.07
CA ASN A 206 -7.95 -28.63 -20.59
C ASN A 206 -6.86 -28.64 -19.53
N LEU A 207 -7.21 -29.00 -18.28
CA LEU A 207 -6.33 -28.91 -17.11
C LEU A 207 -5.83 -30.29 -16.68
N ALA A 208 -4.54 -30.39 -16.39
CA ALA A 208 -3.91 -31.60 -15.91
C ALA A 208 -4.03 -31.73 -14.37
N GLY A 209 -4.24 -32.97 -13.89
CA GLY A 209 -4.06 -33.28 -12.47
C GLY A 209 -5.16 -32.83 -11.52
N ILE A 210 -6.36 -32.50 -12.06
CA ILE A 210 -7.52 -32.08 -11.27
C ILE A 210 -8.79 -32.74 -11.79
N SER A 211 -9.72 -33.07 -10.90
CA SER A 211 -11.06 -33.54 -11.28
C SER A 211 -12.02 -32.37 -11.47
N CYS A 212 -13.02 -32.53 -12.35
CA CYS A 212 -14.02 -31.47 -12.59
C CYS A 212 -14.82 -31.10 -11.33
N GLY A 213 -15.04 -32.04 -10.42
CA GLY A 213 -15.73 -31.80 -9.14
C GLY A 213 -14.94 -30.94 -8.15
N ALA A 214 -13.65 -30.68 -8.40
CA ALA A 214 -12.83 -29.81 -7.59
C ALA A 214 -12.71 -28.37 -8.15
N ILE A 215 -13.43 -28.08 -9.23
CA ILE A 215 -13.48 -26.75 -9.85
C ILE A 215 -14.95 -26.34 -9.96
N HIS A 216 -15.26 -25.16 -9.42
CA HIS A 216 -16.62 -24.67 -9.34
C HIS A 216 -16.78 -23.36 -10.12
N ARG A 217 -18.00 -23.05 -10.50
CA ARG A 217 -18.34 -21.72 -11.00
C ARG A 217 -17.98 -20.66 -9.94
N GLY A 218 -17.32 -19.61 -10.37
CA GLY A 218 -16.83 -18.56 -9.48
C GLY A 218 -15.39 -18.73 -9.04
N ASP A 219 -14.77 -19.87 -9.37
CA ASP A 219 -13.32 -20.02 -9.21
C ASP A 219 -12.60 -19.21 -10.30
N VAL A 220 -11.34 -18.86 -10.01
CA VAL A 220 -10.52 -18.05 -10.91
C VAL A 220 -9.23 -18.78 -11.23
N LEU A 221 -8.88 -18.87 -12.51
CA LEU A 221 -7.58 -19.33 -12.98
C LEU A 221 -6.71 -18.12 -13.33
N CYS A 222 -5.49 -18.07 -12.80
CA CYS A 222 -4.54 -16.97 -13.03
C CYS A 222 -3.20 -17.47 -13.54
N THR A 223 -2.49 -16.63 -14.30
CA THR A 223 -1.12 -16.92 -14.77
C THR A 223 -0.04 -16.56 -13.74
N ALA A 224 -0.39 -15.96 -12.61
CA ALA A 224 0.52 -15.61 -11.52
C ALA A 224 0.13 -16.31 -10.19
N PRO A 225 1.11 -16.66 -9.32
CA PRO A 225 0.86 -17.41 -8.09
C PRO A 225 0.29 -16.59 -6.93
N ASP A 226 0.35 -15.25 -7.00
CA ASP A 226 0.15 -14.38 -5.84
C ASP A 226 -1.15 -13.57 -5.91
N PHE A 227 -2.24 -14.21 -6.39
CA PHE A 227 -3.55 -13.57 -6.42
C PHE A 227 -4.21 -13.68 -5.04
N THR A 228 -4.40 -12.55 -4.38
CA THR A 228 -4.84 -12.51 -2.98
C THR A 228 -6.35 -12.45 -2.87
N ALA A 229 -6.91 -13.21 -1.93
CA ALA A 229 -8.33 -13.16 -1.58
C ALA A 229 -8.67 -11.90 -0.79
N THR A 230 -9.89 -11.40 -0.96
CA THR A 230 -10.41 -10.30 -0.15
C THR A 230 -11.80 -10.61 0.41
N ARG A 231 -12.09 -10.05 1.59
CA ARG A 231 -13.43 -10.04 2.22
C ARG A 231 -14.04 -8.65 2.26
N MET A 232 -13.36 -7.68 1.70
CA MET A 232 -13.78 -6.29 1.74
C MET A 232 -13.24 -5.57 0.52
N ILE A 233 -14.06 -4.77 -0.15
CA ILE A 233 -13.70 -3.98 -1.31
C ILE A 233 -14.27 -2.57 -1.17
N ASP A 234 -13.54 -1.57 -1.68
CA ASP A 234 -14.06 -0.23 -1.86
C ASP A 234 -14.45 -0.02 -3.31
N VAL A 235 -15.61 0.56 -3.53
CA VAL A 235 -16.22 0.65 -4.85
C VAL A 235 -16.79 2.05 -5.12
N LYS A 236 -16.77 2.45 -6.38
CA LYS A 236 -17.68 3.45 -6.92
C LYS A 236 -18.96 2.73 -7.32
N VAL A 237 -20.10 3.28 -6.94
CA VAL A 237 -21.41 2.70 -7.22
C VAL A 237 -22.33 3.74 -7.87
N THR A 238 -23.10 3.30 -8.85
CA THR A 238 -24.23 4.04 -9.43
C THR A 238 -25.51 3.33 -8.99
N CYS A 239 -26.38 4.05 -8.29
CA CYS A 239 -27.70 3.55 -7.88
C CYS A 239 -28.70 3.81 -9.02
N LEU A 240 -29.49 2.81 -9.43
CA LEU A 240 -30.52 2.97 -10.46
C LEU A 240 -31.60 3.98 -10.01
N ALA A 241 -32.17 4.72 -10.95
CA ALA A 241 -33.13 5.78 -10.66
C ALA A 241 -34.45 5.27 -10.07
N ASP A 242 -34.85 4.07 -10.41
CA ASP A 242 -36.06 3.40 -9.93
C ASP A 242 -35.82 2.47 -8.71
N ALA A 243 -34.56 2.40 -8.23
CA ALA A 243 -34.18 1.58 -7.08
C ALA A 243 -34.48 2.28 -5.74
N GLN A 244 -34.40 1.52 -4.67
CA GLN A 244 -34.41 2.08 -3.31
C GLN A 244 -33.03 2.64 -2.95
N PRO A 245 -32.94 3.66 -2.06
CA PRO A 245 -31.67 4.16 -1.58
C PRO A 245 -30.81 3.06 -0.94
N LEU A 246 -29.50 3.16 -1.11
CA LEU A 246 -28.54 2.25 -0.48
C LEU A 246 -28.13 2.80 0.88
N PHE A 247 -28.43 2.10 1.96
CA PHE A 247 -28.19 2.56 3.33
C PHE A 247 -27.30 1.60 4.13
N LEU A 248 -26.80 2.09 5.25
CA LEU A 248 -25.86 1.39 6.10
C LEU A 248 -26.34 -0.01 6.53
N TRP A 249 -25.45 -1.02 6.40
CA TRP A 249 -25.64 -2.41 6.79
C TRP A 249 -26.72 -3.16 5.99
N GLN A 250 -27.28 -2.56 4.95
CA GLN A 250 -28.17 -3.25 4.04
C GLN A 250 -27.48 -4.51 3.47
N ARG A 251 -28.22 -5.62 3.48
CA ARG A 251 -27.73 -6.91 2.99
C ARG A 251 -28.05 -7.04 1.51
N MET A 252 -27.01 -7.26 0.71
CA MET A 252 -27.11 -7.29 -0.75
C MET A 252 -26.45 -8.54 -1.32
N ARG A 253 -26.90 -8.95 -2.50
CA ARG A 253 -26.18 -9.91 -3.35
C ARG A 253 -25.21 -9.16 -4.22
N LEU A 254 -23.95 -9.49 -4.10
CA LEU A 254 -22.87 -8.98 -4.95
C LEU A 254 -22.60 -10.02 -6.05
N LEU A 255 -22.73 -9.60 -7.29
CA LEU A 255 -22.34 -10.35 -8.48
C LEU A 255 -21.05 -9.75 -9.02
N VAL A 256 -19.98 -10.52 -9.10
CA VAL A 256 -18.68 -10.09 -9.65
C VAL A 256 -18.04 -11.25 -10.40
N GLY A 257 -17.63 -11.01 -11.64
CA GLY A 257 -17.22 -12.08 -12.55
C GLY A 257 -18.31 -13.17 -12.67
N THR A 258 -17.96 -14.40 -12.33
CA THR A 258 -18.91 -15.54 -12.34
C THR A 258 -19.44 -15.89 -10.96
N ARG A 259 -19.03 -15.12 -9.90
CA ARG A 259 -19.35 -15.41 -8.50
C ARG A 259 -20.52 -14.58 -7.99
N GLU A 260 -21.34 -15.17 -7.12
CA GLU A 260 -22.39 -14.51 -6.35
C GLU A 260 -22.10 -14.70 -4.86
N VAL A 261 -22.00 -13.59 -4.10
CA VAL A 261 -21.71 -13.59 -2.67
C VAL A 261 -22.61 -12.61 -1.92
N MET A 262 -22.77 -12.81 -0.61
CA MET A 262 -23.51 -11.88 0.24
C MET A 262 -22.58 -10.82 0.82
N ALA A 263 -23.00 -9.57 0.72
CA ALA A 263 -22.27 -8.43 1.23
C ALA A 263 -23.16 -7.49 2.07
N ARG A 264 -22.54 -6.81 3.02
CA ARG A 264 -23.08 -5.67 3.75
C ARG A 264 -22.49 -4.39 3.19
N ILE A 265 -23.34 -3.41 2.91
CA ILE A 265 -22.88 -2.13 2.36
C ILE A 265 -22.62 -1.11 3.46
N VAL A 266 -21.58 -0.31 3.27
CA VAL A 266 -21.21 0.81 4.16
C VAL A 266 -20.98 2.04 3.29
N PRO A 267 -21.94 2.99 3.21
CA PRO A 267 -21.74 4.25 2.49
C PRO A 267 -20.58 5.05 3.10
N LEU A 268 -19.70 5.58 2.24
CA LEU A 268 -18.56 6.40 2.59
C LEU A 268 -18.82 7.86 2.15
N GLY A 269 -18.65 8.81 3.06
CA GLY A 269 -18.88 10.24 2.78
C GLY A 269 -20.34 10.70 2.79
N ALA A 270 -21.31 9.77 2.81
CA ALA A 270 -22.74 10.06 2.83
C ALA A 270 -23.49 9.18 3.83
N GLU A 271 -24.72 9.54 4.20
CA GLU A 271 -25.58 8.68 5.02
C GLU A 271 -26.13 7.51 4.20
N GLN A 272 -26.49 7.76 2.97
CA GLN A 272 -27.02 6.80 1.99
C GLN A 272 -26.65 7.26 0.58
N ILE A 273 -26.71 6.36 -0.40
CA ILE A 273 -26.63 6.70 -1.82
C ILE A 273 -28.07 6.76 -2.34
N ALA A 274 -28.48 7.92 -2.85
CA ALA A 274 -29.82 8.15 -3.35
C ALA A 274 -30.04 7.47 -4.73
N PRO A 275 -31.29 7.14 -5.10
CA PRO A 275 -31.62 6.70 -6.45
C PRO A 275 -31.13 7.68 -7.51
N GLY A 276 -30.62 7.16 -8.62
CA GLY A 276 -30.10 7.98 -9.74
C GLY A 276 -28.79 8.70 -9.45
N THR A 277 -28.11 8.40 -8.31
CA THR A 277 -26.85 9.07 -7.95
C THR A 277 -25.70 8.09 -7.85
N GLU A 278 -24.49 8.65 -7.97
CA GLU A 278 -23.24 7.95 -7.72
C GLU A 278 -22.72 8.20 -6.31
N GLY A 279 -21.86 7.29 -5.84
CA GLY A 279 -21.18 7.46 -4.56
C GLY A 279 -20.18 6.34 -4.29
N PHE A 280 -19.61 6.36 -3.08
CA PHE A 280 -18.62 5.35 -2.67
C PHE A 280 -19.19 4.45 -1.57
N LEU A 281 -18.95 3.15 -1.73
CA LEU A 281 -19.30 2.14 -0.73
C LEU A 281 -18.08 1.32 -0.36
N GLN A 282 -18.02 0.89 0.90
CA GLN A 282 -17.23 -0.27 1.28
C GLN A 282 -18.18 -1.48 1.37
N LEU A 283 -17.92 -2.50 0.56
CA LEU A 283 -18.65 -3.77 0.57
C LEU A 283 -17.93 -4.75 1.47
N ARG A 284 -18.61 -5.27 2.49
CA ARG A 284 -18.07 -6.26 3.45
C ARG A 284 -18.76 -7.57 3.25
N LEU A 285 -18.01 -8.59 2.83
CA LEU A 285 -18.53 -9.92 2.59
C LEU A 285 -18.84 -10.63 3.90
N GLU A 286 -19.94 -11.43 3.93
CA GLU A 286 -20.40 -12.06 5.18
C GLU A 286 -19.55 -13.29 5.56
N GLN A 287 -19.29 -14.20 4.63
CA GLN A 287 -18.58 -15.45 4.90
C GLN A 287 -17.57 -15.82 3.81
N ASP A 288 -17.82 -15.38 2.58
CA ASP A 288 -17.02 -15.75 1.41
C ASP A 288 -15.80 -14.84 1.24
N GLU A 289 -14.87 -15.34 0.44
CA GLU A 289 -13.74 -14.58 -0.10
C GLU A 289 -13.89 -14.50 -1.63
N ILE A 290 -13.49 -13.39 -2.19
CA ILE A 290 -13.46 -13.20 -3.65
C ILE A 290 -12.05 -12.84 -4.12
N TYR A 291 -11.79 -13.10 -5.40
CA TYR A 291 -10.54 -12.82 -6.06
C TYR A 291 -10.81 -11.81 -7.17
N VAL A 292 -10.56 -10.56 -6.88
CA VAL A 292 -10.90 -9.40 -7.71
C VAL A 292 -9.75 -8.40 -7.75
N LYS A 293 -9.79 -7.49 -8.72
CA LYS A 293 -8.86 -6.36 -8.86
C LYS A 293 -9.61 -5.04 -8.91
N ALA A 294 -8.86 -3.95 -8.73
CA ALA A 294 -9.32 -2.62 -9.13
C ALA A 294 -9.63 -2.62 -10.65
N GLY A 295 -10.73 -1.97 -11.04
CA GLY A 295 -11.28 -1.98 -12.40
C GLY A 295 -12.33 -3.07 -12.66
N ASP A 296 -12.43 -4.10 -11.81
CA ASP A 296 -13.47 -5.12 -11.99
C ASP A 296 -14.86 -4.50 -11.76
N ARG A 297 -15.80 -4.86 -12.66
CA ARG A 297 -17.18 -4.41 -12.59
C ARG A 297 -18.02 -5.36 -11.74
N PHE A 298 -19.06 -4.82 -11.09
CA PHE A 298 -19.95 -5.59 -10.24
C PHE A 298 -21.41 -5.10 -10.34
N ILE A 299 -22.33 -5.98 -9.91
CA ILE A 299 -23.75 -5.65 -9.77
C ILE A 299 -24.20 -5.94 -8.34
N LEU A 300 -25.05 -5.07 -7.80
CA LEU A 300 -25.74 -5.26 -6.53
C LEU A 300 -27.22 -5.55 -6.77
N ARG A 301 -27.71 -6.62 -6.16
CA ARG A 301 -29.12 -6.99 -6.17
C ARG A 301 -29.66 -7.11 -4.75
N THR A 302 -30.95 -6.83 -4.57
CA THR A 302 -31.63 -7.04 -3.30
C THR A 302 -31.61 -8.52 -2.91
N PHE A 303 -31.68 -8.79 -1.61
CA PHE A 303 -31.70 -10.17 -1.11
C PHE A 303 -32.98 -10.90 -1.48
N SER A 304 -34.15 -10.26 -1.24
CA SER A 304 -35.47 -10.76 -1.58
C SER A 304 -36.49 -9.62 -1.54
N PRO A 305 -37.33 -9.44 -2.59
CA PRO A 305 -37.20 -10.04 -3.92
C PRO A 305 -35.90 -9.66 -4.63
N MET A 306 -35.48 -10.44 -5.60
CA MET A 306 -34.22 -10.20 -6.32
C MET A 306 -34.41 -9.18 -7.45
N HIS A 307 -34.07 -7.92 -7.19
CA HIS A 307 -34.01 -6.86 -8.20
C HIS A 307 -32.63 -6.26 -8.27
N THR A 308 -32.19 -5.91 -9.46
CA THR A 308 -30.97 -5.13 -9.66
C THR A 308 -31.22 -3.71 -9.15
N VAL A 309 -30.34 -3.17 -8.34
CA VAL A 309 -30.51 -1.85 -7.72
C VAL A 309 -29.33 -0.92 -7.96
N ALA A 310 -28.15 -1.48 -8.17
CA ALA A 310 -26.93 -0.70 -8.36
C ALA A 310 -25.83 -1.54 -8.99
N GLY A 311 -24.79 -0.91 -9.43
CA GLY A 311 -23.56 -1.53 -9.90
C GLY A 311 -22.45 -0.50 -10.02
N GLY A 312 -21.29 -0.91 -10.49
CA GLY A 312 -20.18 0.01 -10.65
C GLY A 312 -18.84 -0.70 -10.76
N GLU A 313 -17.82 -0.05 -10.22
CA GLU A 313 -16.43 -0.46 -10.38
C GLU A 313 -15.72 -0.60 -9.04
N ILE A 314 -14.86 -1.59 -8.90
CA ILE A 314 -14.00 -1.78 -7.74
C ILE A 314 -12.83 -0.82 -7.85
N LEU A 315 -12.68 0.07 -6.86
CA LEU A 315 -11.57 1.02 -6.79
C LEU A 315 -10.40 0.51 -5.95
N ASP A 316 -10.69 -0.31 -4.92
CA ASP A 316 -9.68 -0.95 -4.08
C ASP A 316 -10.12 -2.37 -3.72
N ALA A 317 -9.32 -3.35 -4.12
CA ALA A 317 -9.61 -4.76 -3.85
C ALA A 317 -9.17 -5.20 -2.44
N HIS A 318 -8.28 -4.45 -1.78
CA HIS A 318 -7.72 -4.78 -0.46
C HIS A 318 -7.72 -3.60 0.51
N PRO A 319 -8.86 -2.90 0.68
CA PRO A 319 -8.91 -1.72 1.52
C PRO A 319 -8.80 -2.07 3.00
N GLN A 320 -8.41 -1.08 3.80
CA GLN A 320 -8.58 -1.14 5.24
C GLN A 320 -10.03 -0.81 5.62
N LYS A 321 -10.44 -1.22 6.82
CA LYS A 321 -11.74 -0.85 7.36
C LYS A 321 -11.81 0.66 7.60
N HIS A 322 -12.64 1.36 6.85
CA HIS A 322 -12.82 2.80 6.96
C HIS A 322 -13.83 3.19 8.05
N ARG A 323 -13.64 4.40 8.61
CA ARG A 323 -14.65 5.13 9.34
C ARG A 323 -15.47 5.93 8.33
N ARG A 324 -16.80 5.96 8.50
CA ARG A 324 -17.69 6.80 7.70
C ARG A 324 -17.34 8.30 7.89
N PHE A 325 -17.68 9.14 6.93
CA PHE A 325 -17.51 10.60 6.98
C PHE A 325 -16.07 11.05 7.23
N LYS A 326 -15.11 10.37 6.63
CA LYS A 326 -13.70 10.74 6.60
C LYS A 326 -13.36 11.30 5.23
N ASP A 327 -13.11 12.59 5.16
CA ASP A 327 -12.79 13.29 3.91
C ASP A 327 -11.56 12.69 3.23
N ASP A 328 -10.54 12.31 4.00
CA ASP A 328 -9.34 11.65 3.48
C ASP A 328 -9.62 10.37 2.70
N VAL A 329 -10.62 9.59 3.13
CA VAL A 329 -11.03 8.34 2.47
C VAL A 329 -11.72 8.66 1.15
N VAL A 330 -12.69 9.60 1.19
CA VAL A 330 -13.44 10.02 0.00
C VAL A 330 -12.48 10.59 -1.06
N THR A 331 -11.61 11.52 -0.68
CA THR A 331 -10.61 12.10 -1.59
C THR A 331 -9.67 11.04 -2.20
N SER A 332 -9.30 10.00 -1.42
CA SER A 332 -8.50 8.90 -1.94
C SER A 332 -9.25 8.05 -2.96
N LEU A 333 -10.55 7.85 -2.77
CA LEU A 333 -11.40 7.11 -3.72
C LEU A 333 -11.68 7.93 -4.99
N GLU A 334 -11.91 9.24 -4.85
CA GLU A 334 -12.03 10.16 -5.98
C GLU A 334 -10.77 10.18 -6.85
N ALA A 335 -9.59 10.17 -6.23
CA ALA A 335 -8.32 10.10 -6.94
C ALA A 335 -8.17 8.77 -7.72
N ARG A 336 -8.62 7.65 -7.15
CA ARG A 336 -8.64 6.35 -7.83
C ARG A 336 -9.62 6.35 -9.00
N ASP A 337 -10.82 6.86 -8.81
CA ASP A 337 -11.85 6.99 -9.86
C ASP A 337 -11.37 7.86 -11.03
N ALA A 338 -10.66 8.94 -10.74
CA ALA A 338 -10.07 9.83 -11.74
C ALA A 338 -8.78 9.29 -12.38
N GLY A 339 -8.26 8.13 -11.94
CA GLY A 339 -7.01 7.54 -12.46
C GLY A 339 -5.75 8.36 -12.16
N LEU A 340 -5.78 9.20 -11.13
CA LEU A 340 -4.67 10.09 -10.76
C LEU A 340 -3.62 9.34 -9.94
N THR A 341 -2.65 8.74 -10.62
CA THR A 341 -1.63 7.86 -10.01
C THR A 341 -0.89 8.52 -8.85
N ASP A 342 -0.48 9.78 -8.99
CA ASP A 342 0.22 10.53 -7.93
C ASP A 342 -0.64 10.66 -6.67
N ASP A 343 -1.92 11.01 -6.83
CA ASP A 343 -2.85 11.18 -5.72
C ASP A 343 -3.21 9.84 -5.06
N VAL A 344 -3.32 8.76 -5.84
CA VAL A 344 -3.52 7.39 -5.32
C VAL A 344 -2.33 6.98 -4.44
N VAL A 345 -1.10 7.17 -4.91
CA VAL A 345 0.12 6.85 -4.17
C VAL A 345 0.26 7.73 -2.91
N ALA A 346 0.00 9.02 -3.03
CA ALA A 346 0.03 9.96 -1.90
C ALA A 346 -1.05 9.63 -0.86
N GLY A 347 -2.28 9.35 -1.31
CA GLY A 347 -3.42 8.96 -0.47
C GLY A 347 -3.14 7.66 0.29
N PHE A 348 -2.61 6.64 -0.38
CA PHE A 348 -2.21 5.38 0.23
C PHE A 348 -1.17 5.59 1.35
N LEU A 349 -0.11 6.34 1.08
CA LEU A 349 0.93 6.64 2.07
C LEU A 349 0.38 7.46 3.25
N ARG A 350 -0.57 8.37 3.00
CA ARG A 350 -1.21 9.19 4.03
C ARG A 350 -2.10 8.37 4.96
N LEU A 351 -2.89 7.44 4.42
CA LEU A 351 -3.81 6.59 5.18
C LEU A 351 -3.09 5.51 6.00
N ARG A 352 -1.97 5.03 5.51
CA ARG A 352 -1.23 3.91 6.11
C ARG A 352 -0.37 4.34 7.30
N GLN A 353 -0.64 5.10 8.17
CA GLN A 353 -0.04 5.51 9.47
C GLN A 353 1.32 4.87 9.90
N VAL A 354 2.01 4.12 9.03
CA VAL A 354 3.36 3.56 9.27
C VAL A 354 4.44 4.55 8.83
N PRO A 355 5.66 4.51 9.41
CA PRO A 355 6.68 5.51 9.10
C PRO A 355 7.22 5.39 7.69
N PHE A 356 7.39 4.17 7.16
CA PHE A 356 7.98 3.97 5.84
C PHE A 356 7.29 2.84 5.08
N THR A 357 7.20 2.98 3.75
CA THR A 357 6.67 1.95 2.85
C THR A 357 7.54 1.87 1.61
N GLN A 358 7.91 0.67 1.18
CA GLN A 358 8.68 0.42 -0.04
C GLN A 358 7.78 0.54 -1.28
N ALA A 359 8.37 0.82 -2.45
CA ALA A 359 7.63 1.02 -3.70
C ALA A 359 6.88 -0.23 -4.17
N ASP A 360 7.47 -1.42 -4.01
CA ASP A 360 6.84 -2.71 -4.32
C ASP A 360 5.61 -2.98 -3.46
N VAL A 361 5.66 -2.64 -2.17
CA VAL A 361 4.51 -2.73 -1.25
C VAL A 361 3.41 -1.76 -1.64
N ILE A 362 3.78 -0.54 -2.11
CA ILE A 362 2.80 0.43 -2.62
C ILE A 362 2.15 -0.11 -3.89
N ALA A 363 2.95 -0.61 -4.84
CA ALA A 363 2.49 -1.18 -6.10
C ALA A 363 1.50 -2.32 -5.88
N GLY A 364 1.86 -3.29 -5.04
CA GLY A 364 0.98 -4.42 -4.70
C GLY A 364 -0.30 -4.03 -3.96
N ALA A 365 -0.26 -2.98 -3.13
CA ALA A 365 -1.43 -2.53 -2.38
C ALA A 365 -2.34 -1.57 -3.15
N THR A 366 -1.84 -0.95 -4.21
CA THR A 366 -2.61 -0.02 -5.05
C THR A 366 -3.05 -0.62 -6.38
N ASP A 367 -2.65 -1.86 -6.67
CA ASP A 367 -2.81 -2.54 -7.97
C ASP A 367 -2.23 -1.76 -9.16
N LEU A 368 -1.23 -0.91 -8.89
CA LEU A 368 -0.54 -0.12 -9.91
C LEU A 368 0.76 -0.81 -10.35
N PRO A 369 1.15 -0.73 -11.62
CA PRO A 369 2.46 -1.16 -12.08
C PRO A 369 3.60 -0.46 -11.33
N LEU A 370 4.67 -1.19 -10.99
CA LEU A 370 5.77 -0.67 -10.19
C LEU A 370 6.45 0.55 -10.82
N ASP A 371 6.63 0.54 -12.13
CA ASP A 371 7.20 1.66 -12.90
C ASP A 371 6.37 2.94 -12.78
N LYS A 372 5.04 2.83 -12.83
CA LYS A 372 4.13 3.96 -12.59
C LYS A 372 4.20 4.48 -11.17
N VAL A 373 4.29 3.57 -10.19
CA VAL A 373 4.44 3.94 -8.77
C VAL A 373 5.77 4.65 -8.53
N GLU A 374 6.87 4.17 -9.11
CA GLU A 374 8.18 4.82 -8.98
C GLU A 374 8.18 6.22 -9.60
N LEU A 375 7.56 6.40 -10.76
CA LEU A 375 7.40 7.70 -11.40
C LEU A 375 6.57 8.66 -10.52
N ALA A 376 5.43 8.21 -10.01
CA ALA A 376 4.60 8.99 -9.10
C ALA A 376 5.34 9.38 -7.82
N LEU A 377 6.10 8.46 -7.21
CA LEU A 377 6.90 8.73 -6.02
C LEU A 377 8.00 9.77 -6.29
N ASP A 378 8.60 9.76 -7.48
CA ASP A 378 9.59 10.77 -7.86
C ASP A 378 8.94 12.14 -8.07
N HIS A 379 7.77 12.23 -8.70
CA HIS A 379 6.99 13.47 -8.81
C HIS A 379 6.60 14.01 -7.43
N LEU A 380 6.03 13.16 -6.57
CA LEU A 380 5.63 13.53 -5.22
C LEU A 380 6.82 13.97 -4.35
N ARG A 381 8.00 13.37 -4.55
CA ARG A 381 9.22 13.76 -3.87
C ARG A 381 9.74 15.13 -4.36
N GLN A 382 9.70 15.38 -5.65
CA GLN A 382 10.09 16.69 -6.23
C GLN A 382 9.17 17.80 -5.71
N ASN A 383 7.88 17.52 -5.56
CA ASN A 383 6.88 18.44 -5.01
C ASN A 383 6.92 18.54 -3.45
N GLY A 384 7.81 17.79 -2.78
CA GLY A 384 7.97 17.82 -1.33
C GLY A 384 6.84 17.15 -0.53
N ILE A 385 5.91 16.46 -1.21
CA ILE A 385 4.77 15.75 -0.59
C ILE A 385 5.24 14.49 0.13
N VAL A 386 6.19 13.76 -0.45
CA VAL A 386 6.79 12.58 0.16
C VAL A 386 8.29 12.76 0.38
N ARG A 387 8.84 12.00 1.34
CA ARG A 387 10.27 11.94 1.62
C ARG A 387 10.76 10.51 1.43
N ARG A 388 11.93 10.36 0.82
CA ARG A 388 12.59 9.08 0.59
C ARG A 388 13.63 8.80 1.67
N THR A 389 13.70 7.57 2.13
CA THR A 389 14.76 7.02 2.99
C THR A 389 15.25 5.69 2.42
N ARG A 390 16.19 5.04 3.11
CA ARG A 390 16.61 3.66 2.74
C ARG A 390 15.50 2.62 3.03
N GLN A 391 14.60 2.89 3.97
CA GLN A 391 13.48 2.02 4.35
C GLN A 391 12.23 2.25 3.49
N GLY A 392 12.24 3.21 2.59
CA GLY A 392 11.11 3.53 1.72
C GLY A 392 10.68 4.99 1.83
N TYR A 393 9.41 5.23 1.57
CA TYR A 393 8.81 6.55 1.45
C TYR A 393 7.87 6.86 2.60
N ILE A 394 7.79 8.12 2.99
CA ILE A 394 6.87 8.62 4.02
C ILE A 394 6.17 9.88 3.51
N HIS A 395 4.84 9.94 3.66
CA HIS A 395 4.06 11.15 3.37
C HIS A 395 4.37 12.26 4.38
N GLY A 396 4.35 13.53 3.96
CA GLY A 396 4.67 14.67 4.81
C GLY A 396 3.82 14.79 6.06
N ASP A 397 2.52 14.51 5.99
CA ASP A 397 1.61 14.58 7.14
C ASP A 397 1.81 13.41 8.10
N VAL A 398 2.10 12.21 7.58
CA VAL A 398 2.48 11.07 8.42
C VAL A 398 3.80 11.36 9.15
N TYR A 399 4.76 11.99 8.46
CA TYR A 399 5.99 12.44 9.10
C TYR A 399 5.74 13.44 10.23
N LYS A 400 4.85 14.44 10.05
CA LYS A 400 4.46 15.38 11.12
C LYS A 400 3.84 14.66 12.32
N THR A 401 3.02 13.65 12.07
CA THR A 401 2.42 12.82 13.13
C THR A 401 3.49 12.07 13.93
N TRP A 402 4.45 11.44 13.24
CA TRP A 402 5.57 10.76 13.88
C TRP A 402 6.52 11.72 14.59
N GLN A 403 6.71 12.91 14.04
CA GLN A 403 7.46 13.99 14.68
C GLN A 403 6.83 14.41 16.02
N ALA A 404 5.51 14.59 16.06
CA ALA A 404 4.78 14.91 17.29
C ALA A 404 4.88 13.80 18.34
N LYS A 405 4.69 12.53 17.93
CA LYS A 405 4.85 11.35 18.80
C LYS A 405 6.26 11.26 19.38
N ALA A 406 7.28 11.42 18.55
CA ALA A 406 8.67 11.38 18.95
C ALA A 406 9.00 12.49 19.97
N LEU A 407 8.54 13.71 19.70
CA LEU A 407 8.74 14.83 20.61
C LEU A 407 8.04 14.60 21.96
N GLN A 408 6.83 14.07 21.95
CA GLN A 408 6.09 13.70 23.17
C GLN A 408 6.86 12.68 24.02
N VAL A 409 7.42 11.63 23.40
CA VAL A 409 8.25 10.63 24.10
C VAL A 409 9.49 11.26 24.70
N LEU A 410 10.18 12.14 23.96
CA LEU A 410 11.37 12.83 24.45
C LEU A 410 11.05 13.76 25.62
N LEU A 411 10.00 14.56 25.53
CA LEU A 411 9.59 15.49 26.59
C LEU A 411 9.11 14.75 27.85
N ALA A 412 8.41 13.62 27.70
CA ALA A 412 8.02 12.77 28.82
C ALA A 412 9.26 12.23 29.54
N TYR A 413 10.23 11.69 28.79
CA TYR A 413 11.48 11.18 29.37
C TYR A 413 12.28 12.26 30.09
N HIS A 414 12.37 13.47 29.53
CA HIS A 414 13.08 14.57 30.14
C HIS A 414 12.42 15.06 31.46
N ARG A 415 11.09 14.93 31.57
CA ARG A 415 10.38 15.18 32.85
C ARG A 415 10.63 14.08 33.89
N GLU A 416 10.63 12.81 33.43
CA GLU A 416 10.92 11.66 34.32
C GLU A 416 12.37 11.65 34.81
N LYS A 417 13.33 12.04 33.96
CA LYS A 417 14.78 11.95 34.18
C LYS A 417 15.51 13.23 33.78
N PRO A 418 15.28 14.35 34.47
CA PRO A 418 15.75 15.68 34.05
C PRO A 418 17.28 15.84 34.08
N LEU A 419 18.01 15.01 34.81
CA LEU A 419 19.47 15.02 34.91
C LEU A 419 20.14 14.11 33.87
N GLN A 420 19.38 13.34 33.08
CA GLN A 420 19.94 12.49 32.03
C GLN A 420 20.09 13.25 30.71
N PRO A 421 21.17 13.03 29.95
CA PRO A 421 21.43 13.76 28.69
C PRO A 421 20.43 13.46 27.57
N GLY A 422 19.68 12.38 27.67
CA GLY A 422 18.68 11.92 26.73
C GLY A 422 18.25 10.49 26.99
N ILE A 423 17.26 10.02 26.24
CA ILE A 423 16.79 8.63 26.26
C ILE A 423 17.76 7.75 25.43
N PRO A 424 18.14 6.54 25.89
CA PRO A 424 18.89 5.59 25.09
C PRO A 424 18.15 5.25 23.78
N GLN A 425 18.88 5.15 22.66
CA GLN A 425 18.27 4.89 21.34
C GLN A 425 17.37 3.65 21.31
N PRO A 426 17.75 2.48 21.90
CA PRO A 426 16.85 1.32 21.94
C PRO A 426 15.55 1.60 22.70
N ALA A 427 15.63 2.29 23.84
CA ALA A 427 14.46 2.64 24.64
C ALA A 427 13.54 3.65 23.92
N PHE A 428 14.11 4.57 23.14
CA PHE A 428 13.35 5.48 22.31
C PHE A 428 12.56 4.74 21.23
N ARG A 429 13.19 3.79 20.51
CA ARG A 429 12.54 2.96 19.50
C ARG A 429 11.41 2.12 20.10
N SER A 430 11.69 1.47 21.24
CA SER A 430 10.70 0.65 21.95
C SER A 430 9.46 1.47 22.37
N ARG A 431 9.63 2.70 22.87
CA ARG A 431 8.49 3.58 23.24
C ARG A 431 7.67 4.04 22.03
N LEU A 432 8.25 4.04 20.85
CA LEU A 432 7.55 4.34 19.58
C LEU A 432 7.02 3.09 18.88
N HIS A 433 7.26 1.89 19.42
CA HIS A 433 6.92 0.60 18.82
C HIS A 433 7.51 0.42 17.42
N LEU A 434 8.76 0.86 17.20
CA LEU A 434 9.48 0.75 15.94
C LEU A 434 10.58 -0.30 16.04
N ASP A 435 10.81 -1.00 14.92
CA ASP A 435 11.98 -1.84 14.75
C ASP A 435 13.28 -1.01 14.64
N GLU A 436 14.41 -1.70 14.50
CA GLU A 436 15.72 -1.05 14.46
C GLU A 436 15.92 -0.20 13.20
N ASN A 437 15.44 -0.68 12.06
CA ASN A 437 15.61 -0.05 10.76
C ASN A 437 14.77 1.22 10.64
N ASP A 438 13.48 1.10 10.87
CA ASP A 438 12.53 2.22 10.83
C ASP A 438 12.85 3.27 11.88
N GLY A 439 13.18 2.82 13.10
CA GLY A 439 13.57 3.73 14.18
C GLY A 439 14.84 4.51 13.87
N THR A 440 15.82 3.88 13.22
CA THR A 440 17.06 4.55 12.80
C THR A 440 16.82 5.53 11.67
N ALA A 441 15.99 5.18 10.68
CA ALA A 441 15.62 6.06 9.58
C ALA A 441 14.83 7.28 10.09
N LEU A 442 13.86 7.06 10.98
CA LEU A 442 13.09 8.14 11.59
C LEU A 442 13.99 9.07 12.40
N LEU A 443 14.92 8.55 13.21
CA LEU A 443 15.87 9.37 13.98
C LEU A 443 16.74 10.25 13.07
N ARG A 444 17.18 9.75 11.93
CA ARG A 444 17.94 10.55 10.94
C ARG A 444 17.10 11.72 10.42
N LEU A 445 15.83 11.45 10.04
CA LEU A 445 14.92 12.50 9.59
C LEU A 445 14.64 13.54 10.68
N LEU A 446 14.37 13.10 11.92
CA LEU A 446 14.12 14.01 13.05
C LEU A 446 15.34 14.86 13.40
N THR A 447 16.54 14.30 13.28
CA THR A 447 17.79 15.03 13.52
C THR A 447 18.06 16.04 12.41
N ALA A 448 17.88 15.64 11.15
CA ALA A 448 17.99 16.55 10.00
C ALA A 448 16.95 17.68 10.04
N GLY A 449 15.72 17.36 10.48
CA GLY A 449 14.64 18.34 10.70
C GLY A 449 14.81 19.20 11.95
N GLY A 450 15.88 19.00 12.72
CA GLY A 450 16.18 19.82 13.90
C GLY A 450 15.26 19.61 15.10
N ILE A 451 14.55 18.50 15.18
CA ILE A 451 13.62 18.15 16.29
C ILE A 451 14.37 17.56 17.47
N CYS A 452 15.33 16.71 17.20
CA CYS A 452 16.16 16.08 18.21
C CYS A 452 17.65 16.24 17.89
N ARG A 453 18.47 15.99 18.90
CA ARG A 453 19.91 15.81 18.76
C ARG A 453 20.28 14.39 19.12
N LEU A 454 21.13 13.80 18.33
CA LEU A 454 21.65 12.46 18.52
C LEU A 454 23.06 12.55 19.12
N SER A 455 23.30 11.88 20.22
CA SER A 455 24.63 11.57 20.73
C SER A 455 24.94 10.10 20.48
N ARG A 456 26.18 9.65 20.75
CA ARG A 456 26.61 8.26 20.48
C ARG A 456 25.63 7.20 21.00
N GLN A 457 24.94 7.44 22.11
CA GLN A 457 24.08 6.46 22.78
C GLN A 457 22.67 6.97 23.09
N CYS A 458 22.43 8.28 23.03
CA CYS A 458 21.18 8.88 23.51
C CYS A 458 20.57 9.86 22.50
N VAL A 459 19.25 10.00 22.58
CA VAL A 459 18.42 10.95 21.85
C VAL A 459 17.85 11.97 22.80
N ALA A 460 17.91 13.25 22.49
CA ALA A 460 17.32 14.32 23.29
C ALA A 460 16.59 15.33 22.39
N ALA A 461 15.55 15.97 22.91
CA ALA A 461 14.93 17.10 22.22
C ALA A 461 15.99 18.20 21.97
N LYS A 462 15.93 18.87 20.81
CA LYS A 462 16.96 19.86 20.40
C LYS A 462 17.18 20.95 21.45
N GLN A 463 16.10 21.42 22.06
CA GLN A 463 16.13 22.52 23.03
C GLN A 463 16.43 22.06 24.46
N PHE A 464 16.41 20.76 24.73
CA PHE A 464 16.61 20.25 26.07
C PHE A 464 18.02 20.56 26.60
N ARG A 465 18.09 21.08 27.79
CA ARG A 465 19.32 21.28 28.55
C ARG A 465 19.09 20.79 29.97
N ILE A 466 20.07 20.12 30.52
CA ILE A 466 20.05 19.75 31.94
C ILE A 466 20.10 21.02 32.79
N THR A 467 19.09 21.25 33.57
CA THR A 467 19.01 22.36 34.54
C THR A 467 18.93 21.79 35.93
N PHE A 468 19.72 22.33 36.84
CA PHE A 468 19.75 21.92 38.24
C PHE A 468 18.76 22.72 39.06
N SER A 469 18.02 22.06 39.94
CA SER A 469 17.22 22.70 41.01
C SER A 469 18.12 23.43 42.02
N PRO A 470 17.58 24.31 42.85
CA PRO A 470 18.38 24.98 43.90
C PRO A 470 19.10 23.99 44.84
N SER A 471 18.47 22.85 45.19
CA SER A 471 19.10 21.79 46.00
C SER A 471 20.22 21.10 45.24
N GLN A 472 20.01 20.77 43.95
CA GLN A 472 20.99 20.14 43.09
C GLN A 472 22.19 21.06 42.80
N ARG A 473 21.99 22.40 42.70
CA ARG A 473 23.08 23.37 42.57
C ARG A 473 23.96 23.42 43.84
N LYS A 474 23.36 23.27 45.01
CA LYS A 474 24.14 23.14 46.27
C LYS A 474 25.00 21.87 46.25
N LEU A 475 24.44 20.74 45.77
CA LEU A 475 25.21 19.50 45.61
C LEU A 475 26.31 19.64 44.57
N GLN A 476 26.03 20.27 43.40
CA GLN A 476 27.03 20.58 42.40
C GLN A 476 28.21 21.35 43.00
N SER A 477 27.94 22.46 43.73
CA SER A 477 28.99 23.25 44.35
C SER A 477 29.77 22.46 45.39
N ALA A 478 29.11 21.59 46.16
CA ALA A 478 29.78 20.75 47.17
C ALA A 478 30.71 19.71 46.50
N ILE A 479 30.23 19.08 45.40
CA ILE A 479 31.02 18.12 44.59
C ILE A 479 32.23 18.82 43.96
N GLU A 480 32.05 19.96 43.30
CA GLU A 480 33.12 20.72 42.67
C GLU A 480 34.17 21.18 43.67
N LYS A 481 33.75 21.74 44.81
CA LYS A 481 34.66 22.13 45.89
C LYS A 481 35.48 20.94 46.42
N LYS A 482 34.85 19.77 46.62
CA LYS A 482 35.52 18.55 47.08
C LYS A 482 36.57 18.09 46.10
N LEU A 483 36.24 18.09 44.79
CA LEU A 483 37.15 17.72 43.73
C LEU A 483 38.31 18.71 43.52
N ASP A 484 38.04 20.00 43.67
CA ASP A 484 39.11 21.02 43.59
C ASP A 484 40.05 20.96 44.77
N HIS A 485 39.54 20.68 46.01
CA HIS A 485 40.37 20.50 47.19
C HIS A 485 41.27 19.25 47.08
N SER A 486 40.78 18.20 46.43
CA SER A 486 41.53 16.94 46.23
C SER A 486 42.66 17.04 45.17
N GLY A 487 42.66 18.08 44.35
CA GLY A 487 43.68 18.29 43.33
C GLY A 487 43.76 17.11 42.32
N TYR A 488 44.96 16.51 42.20
CA TYR A 488 45.19 15.34 41.37
C TYR A 488 44.77 14.00 42.01
N VAL A 489 44.35 14.02 43.27
CA VAL A 489 43.93 12.82 44.00
C VAL A 489 42.51 12.42 43.58
N PRO A 490 42.29 11.24 42.94
CA PRO A 490 40.96 10.80 42.55
C PRO A 490 40.07 10.60 43.77
N VAL A 491 38.84 11.13 43.72
CA VAL A 491 37.86 11.04 44.79
C VAL A 491 37.00 9.80 44.58
N PRO A 492 36.82 8.94 45.61
CA PRO A 492 35.92 7.81 45.53
C PRO A 492 34.47 8.24 45.29
N VAL A 493 33.74 7.57 44.41
CA VAL A 493 32.33 7.85 44.11
C VAL A 493 31.44 7.70 45.36
N ARG A 494 31.77 6.77 46.27
CA ARG A 494 31.10 6.60 47.57
C ARG A 494 31.10 7.89 48.40
N ASP A 495 32.18 8.67 48.32
CA ASP A 495 32.32 9.92 49.10
C ASP A 495 31.48 11.05 48.48
N VAL A 496 31.17 10.97 47.20
CA VAL A 496 30.22 11.85 46.51
C VAL A 496 28.80 11.46 46.88
N ARG A 497 28.50 10.16 46.87
CA ARG A 497 27.17 9.66 47.32
C ARG A 497 26.81 10.07 48.73
N ALA A 498 27.80 10.16 49.62
CA ALA A 498 27.61 10.58 50.99
C ALA A 498 27.15 12.05 51.12
N LEU A 499 27.30 12.90 50.10
CA LEU A 499 26.85 14.29 50.09
C LEU A 499 25.33 14.45 50.01
N GLY A 500 24.60 13.41 49.59
CA GLY A 500 23.15 13.44 49.54
C GLY A 500 22.54 12.45 48.53
N ARG A 501 21.22 12.22 48.64
CA ARG A 501 20.49 11.22 47.88
C ARG A 501 20.61 11.38 46.34
N GLU A 502 20.70 12.64 45.87
CA GLU A 502 20.78 12.95 44.43
C GLU A 502 22.23 13.21 43.96
N ALA A 503 23.23 13.12 44.83
CA ALA A 503 24.59 13.51 44.51
C ALA A 503 25.21 12.69 43.39
N GLN A 504 24.89 11.39 43.29
CA GLN A 504 25.32 10.54 42.15
C GLN A 504 24.73 11.03 40.82
N ALA A 505 23.44 11.31 40.77
CA ALA A 505 22.78 11.78 39.58
C ALA A 505 23.30 13.16 39.11
N VAL A 506 23.62 14.03 40.06
CA VAL A 506 24.28 15.32 39.79
C VAL A 506 25.70 15.10 39.25
N ALA A 507 26.49 14.20 39.85
CA ALA A 507 27.83 13.86 39.36
C ALA A 507 27.79 13.27 37.93
N ASP A 508 26.84 12.37 37.66
CA ASP A 508 26.63 11.80 36.31
C ASP A 508 26.30 12.89 35.28
N ALA A 509 25.46 13.88 35.67
CA ALA A 509 25.10 15.01 34.79
C ALA A 509 26.26 16.01 34.58
N LEU A 510 27.24 16.03 35.46
CA LEU A 510 28.47 16.85 35.38
C LEU A 510 29.59 16.15 34.62
N ASN A 511 29.48 14.85 34.36
CA ASN A 511 30.51 14.10 33.66
C ASN A 511 30.81 14.69 32.26
N GLY A 512 32.08 14.90 32.00
CA GLY A 512 32.57 15.57 30.79
C GLY A 512 32.44 17.10 30.79
N LYS A 513 31.74 17.69 31.79
CA LYS A 513 31.61 19.15 31.97
C LYS A 513 32.63 19.69 32.99
N SER A 514 32.41 19.42 34.29
CA SER A 514 33.29 19.86 35.39
C SER A 514 34.07 18.72 36.04
N LEU A 515 33.68 17.47 35.83
CA LEU A 515 34.37 16.28 36.32
C LEU A 515 34.45 15.18 35.25
N VAL A 516 35.26 14.16 35.50
CA VAL A 516 35.39 12.93 34.70
C VAL A 516 35.42 11.71 35.60
N PHE A 517 34.78 10.61 35.16
CA PHE A 517 34.89 9.31 35.81
C PHE A 517 36.14 8.60 35.27
N LEU A 518 37.13 8.45 36.13
CA LEU A 518 38.34 7.68 35.80
C LEU A 518 38.05 6.18 35.75
N SER A 519 37.17 5.71 36.65
CA SER A 519 36.59 4.37 36.69
C SER A 519 35.17 4.45 37.28
N PRO A 520 34.39 3.35 37.35
CA PRO A 520 33.09 3.35 38.04
C PRO A 520 33.15 3.84 39.50
N ASP A 521 34.31 3.71 40.14
CA ASP A 521 34.51 3.97 41.55
C ASP A 521 35.24 5.28 41.85
N PHE A 522 35.87 5.92 40.87
CA PHE A 522 36.69 7.11 41.07
C PHE A 522 36.42 8.22 40.06
N ILE A 523 36.33 9.44 40.54
CA ILE A 523 36.14 10.65 39.75
C ILE A 523 37.27 11.65 40.04
N LEU A 524 37.50 12.53 39.03
CA LEU A 524 38.47 13.60 39.11
C LEU A 524 37.89 14.90 38.55
N SER A 525 38.30 16.05 39.04
CA SER A 525 37.98 17.34 38.42
C SER A 525 38.49 17.36 36.97
N LYS A 526 37.66 17.76 36.01
CA LYS A 526 38.06 17.89 34.61
C LYS A 526 39.25 18.85 34.47
N ARG A 527 39.27 19.92 35.27
CA ARG A 527 40.38 20.86 35.27
C ARG A 527 41.72 20.19 35.59
N TYR A 528 41.76 19.35 36.66
CA TYR A 528 42.98 18.63 37.03
C TYR A 528 43.31 17.50 36.06
N MET A 529 42.29 16.87 35.46
CA MET A 529 42.49 15.88 34.38
C MET A 529 43.16 16.53 33.15
N MET A 530 42.73 17.73 32.76
CA MET A 530 43.36 18.46 31.64
C MET A 530 44.80 18.84 31.97
N LYS A 531 45.07 19.37 33.19
CA LYS A 531 46.43 19.69 33.64
C LYS A 531 47.33 18.43 33.69
N ALA A 532 46.79 17.30 34.12
CA ALA A 532 47.51 16.01 34.11
C ALA A 532 47.85 15.57 32.68
N ALA A 533 46.90 15.73 31.71
CA ALA A 533 47.12 15.46 30.32
C ALA A 533 48.19 16.37 29.68
N GLU A 534 48.15 17.69 30.00
CA GLU A 534 49.16 18.65 29.54
C GLU A 534 50.55 18.29 30.13
N ALA A 535 50.64 17.90 31.40
CA ALA A 535 51.89 17.48 32.02
C ALA A 535 52.45 16.19 31.37
N ALA A 536 51.59 15.21 31.08
CA ALA A 536 51.98 13.99 30.37
C ALA A 536 52.46 14.29 28.97
N CYS A 537 51.75 15.13 28.20
CA CYS A 537 52.14 15.51 26.85
C CYS A 537 53.47 16.28 26.81
N ARG A 538 53.68 17.19 27.80
CA ARG A 538 54.95 17.90 27.95
C ARG A 538 56.13 16.97 28.20
N TYR A 539 55.96 15.97 29.10
CA TYR A 539 56.98 14.96 29.36
C TYR A 539 57.29 14.13 28.08
N LEU A 540 56.28 13.75 27.34
CA LEU A 540 56.42 12.94 26.12
C LEU A 540 57.09 13.71 24.95
N GLN A 541 57.13 15.05 24.98
CA GLN A 541 57.88 15.90 24.05
C GLN A 541 59.41 15.72 24.16
N SER A 542 59.90 15.24 25.32
CA SER A 542 61.31 14.91 25.49
C SER A 542 61.76 13.66 24.68
N GLY A 543 60.82 12.97 24.05
CA GLY A 543 61.09 11.74 23.27
C GLY A 543 61.19 10.48 24.11
N CYS A 544 61.12 10.57 25.44
CA CYS A 544 61.17 9.42 26.32
C CYS A 544 59.77 8.84 26.61
N PRO A 545 59.61 7.48 26.69
CA PRO A 545 58.38 6.88 27.13
C PRO A 545 58.06 7.33 28.59
N LEU A 546 56.81 7.74 28.82
CA LEU A 546 56.34 8.10 30.16
C LEU A 546 56.07 6.84 30.98
N THR A 547 56.91 6.59 31.99
CA THR A 547 56.67 5.50 32.94
C THR A 547 55.62 5.86 33.98
N LEU A 548 55.06 4.85 34.69
CA LEU A 548 54.14 5.08 35.79
C LEU A 548 54.85 5.80 36.96
N GLY A 549 56.16 5.55 37.15
CA GLY A 549 56.96 6.21 38.17
C GLY A 549 57.14 7.69 37.88
N ASP A 550 57.54 8.06 36.67
CA ASP A 550 57.73 9.44 36.24
C ASP A 550 56.42 10.23 36.35
N PHE A 551 55.31 9.66 35.91
CA PHE A 551 54.04 10.35 35.97
C PHE A 551 53.53 10.55 37.39
N ARG A 552 53.79 9.56 38.30
CA ARG A 552 53.53 9.69 39.74
C ARG A 552 54.26 10.89 40.31
N ASP A 553 55.56 11.00 39.98
CA ASP A 553 56.43 12.05 40.52
C ASP A 553 56.09 13.46 39.95
N VAL A 554 55.72 13.52 38.67
CA VAL A 554 55.23 14.75 38.01
C VAL A 554 53.95 15.27 38.66
N LEU A 555 53.02 14.38 39.04
CA LEU A 555 51.75 14.80 39.64
C LEU A 555 51.77 14.87 41.19
N GLY A 556 52.80 14.31 41.84
CA GLY A 556 52.87 14.24 43.30
C GLY A 556 51.80 13.37 43.96
N VAL A 557 51.42 12.24 43.31
CA VAL A 557 50.35 11.35 43.78
C VAL A 557 50.87 9.94 44.05
N SER A 558 50.05 9.07 44.65
CA SER A 558 50.41 7.67 44.84
C SER A 558 50.47 6.89 43.51
N ARG A 559 51.18 5.78 43.48
CA ARG A 559 51.30 4.91 42.28
C ARG A 559 49.95 4.44 41.78
N GLN A 560 49.00 4.10 42.68
CA GLN A 560 47.65 3.66 42.30
C GLN A 560 46.84 4.80 41.68
N GLN A 561 46.94 6.02 42.20
CA GLN A 561 46.25 7.20 41.69
C GLN A 561 46.77 7.61 40.32
N ALA A 562 48.10 7.59 40.12
CA ALA A 562 48.71 7.83 38.81
C ALA A 562 48.27 6.81 37.79
N LEU A 563 48.17 5.51 38.18
CA LEU A 563 47.68 4.47 37.30
C LEU A 563 46.24 4.72 36.80
N LEU A 564 45.33 5.06 37.71
CA LEU A 564 43.94 5.38 37.34
C LEU A 564 43.85 6.52 36.33
N ILE A 565 44.63 7.57 36.48
CA ILE A 565 44.66 8.71 35.58
C ILE A 565 45.23 8.31 34.22
N LEU A 566 46.34 7.53 34.19
CA LEU A 566 46.95 7.04 32.94
C LEU A 566 46.04 6.07 32.20
N GLU A 567 45.34 5.17 32.85
CA GLU A 567 44.37 4.26 32.22
C GLU A 567 43.19 5.02 31.60
N TYR A 568 42.75 6.11 32.22
CA TYR A 568 41.76 7.01 31.64
C TYR A 568 42.33 7.70 30.38
N MET A 569 43.58 8.19 30.43
CA MET A 569 44.25 8.79 29.28
C MET A 569 44.40 7.80 28.11
N ASP A 570 44.77 6.54 28.43
CA ASP A 570 44.89 5.47 27.41
C ASP A 570 43.53 5.22 26.74
N ARG A 571 42.44 5.15 27.52
CA ARG A 571 41.05 5.00 26.99
C ARG A 571 40.61 6.18 26.12
N CYS A 572 41.06 7.39 26.46
CA CYS A 572 40.75 8.60 25.70
C CYS A 572 41.69 8.82 24.50
N GLY A 573 42.69 7.93 24.32
CA GLY A 573 43.67 8.04 23.23
C GLY A 573 44.64 9.20 23.41
N ILE A 574 44.77 9.74 24.61
CA ILE A 574 45.76 10.79 24.95
C ILE A 574 47.15 10.15 25.04
N THR A 575 47.22 8.97 25.69
CA THR A 575 48.43 8.15 25.75
C THR A 575 48.16 6.79 25.13
N ARG A 576 49.23 6.08 24.76
CA ARG A 576 49.19 4.70 24.26
C ARG A 576 50.24 3.87 25.00
N ARG A 577 49.82 2.78 25.61
CA ARG A 577 50.71 1.86 26.36
C ARG A 577 51.68 1.13 25.42
N VAL A 578 52.94 1.05 25.81
CA VAL A 578 54.02 0.29 25.17
C VAL A 578 54.76 -0.53 26.26
N ALA A 579 55.70 -1.39 25.86
CA ALA A 579 56.41 -2.28 26.80
C ALA A 579 57.05 -1.52 27.97
N ASP A 580 57.74 -0.42 27.70
CA ASP A 580 58.54 0.33 28.64
C ASP A 580 57.86 1.60 29.19
N GLY A 581 56.55 1.75 28.95
CA GLY A 581 55.85 2.95 29.42
C GLY A 581 54.64 3.34 28.55
N ARG A 582 54.48 4.61 28.27
CA ARG A 582 53.44 5.17 27.42
C ARG A 582 54.02 6.20 26.45
N LEU A 583 53.52 6.21 25.24
CA LEU A 583 53.80 7.18 24.21
C LEU A 583 52.56 8.08 23.97
N ALA A 584 52.76 9.17 23.27
CA ALA A 584 51.68 10.07 22.83
C ALA A 584 50.67 9.30 21.96
N GLY A 585 49.40 9.41 22.31
CA GLY A 585 48.28 8.85 21.56
C GLY A 585 47.74 9.81 20.51
N PRO A 586 46.82 9.40 19.65
CA PRO A 586 46.27 10.24 18.58
C PRO A 586 45.54 11.49 19.06
N ALA A 587 45.08 11.52 20.33
CA ALA A 587 44.42 12.67 20.93
C ALA A 587 45.37 13.60 21.69
N ALA A 588 46.67 13.28 21.80
CA ALA A 588 47.68 14.08 22.49
C ALA A 588 47.79 15.52 21.96
N ARG A 589 47.67 15.69 20.65
CA ARG A 589 47.75 17.02 19.97
C ARG A 589 46.77 18.05 20.54
N LYS A 590 45.69 17.66 21.18
CA LYS A 590 44.71 18.57 21.80
C LYS A 590 45.20 19.19 23.11
N TYR A 591 46.24 18.63 23.68
CA TYR A 591 46.81 19.01 24.96
C TYR A 591 48.26 19.48 24.87
N GLU A 592 48.81 19.56 23.63
CA GLU A 592 50.09 20.19 23.37
C GLU A 592 49.96 21.71 23.53
N ILE A 593 50.72 22.28 24.42
CA ILE A 593 50.81 23.73 24.61
C ILE A 593 51.50 24.25 23.32
N LYS A 594 50.82 25.10 22.54
CA LYS A 594 51.46 25.88 21.51
C LYS A 594 52.55 26.71 22.17
N GLY A 595 53.80 26.41 21.86
CA GLY A 595 54.92 27.16 22.38
C GLY A 595 54.75 28.64 22.00
N GLU A 596 54.90 29.50 22.98
CA GLU A 596 55.27 30.91 22.75
C GLU A 596 56.59 30.96 22.01
N ASN A 597 56.52 30.98 20.70
CA ASN A 597 57.59 31.38 19.83
C ASN A 597 56.98 32.14 18.67
N ASP A 598 56.75 33.42 18.91
CA ASP A 598 56.83 34.46 17.88
C ASP A 598 57.24 35.77 18.55
N HIS A 599 58.55 35.87 18.78
CA HIS A 599 59.24 37.13 18.79
C HIS A 599 60.21 37.09 17.62
N GLY A 600 59.81 37.73 16.50
CA GLY A 600 60.55 37.96 15.32
C GLY A 600 59.77 38.77 14.34
#